data_0c69a09349cfd0385789bc2f02e25c88
#
_entry.id   0c69a09349cfd0385789bc2f02e25c88
#
_cell.length_a   1.000
_cell.length_b   1.000
_cell.length_c   1.000
_cell.angle_alpha   90.00
_cell.angle_beta   90.00
_cell.angle_gamma   90.00
#
_symmetry.space_group_name_H-M   'P 1'
#
loop_
_entity.id
_entity.type
_entity.pdbx_description
1 polymer ?
#
loop_
_entity_poly.entity_id
_entity_poly.type
_entity_poly.pdbx_seq_one_letter_code
_entity_poly.pdbx_strand_id
1 'polypeptide(L)'
;EAMVRQAEAISKREFLSVPRLPRTPELKRVVLAMNQMVEKLKALFTEEATRSEKLRVQSYQDSLTGLANRRFLDERLADHLLVGEQSSDGHLLMLRINDLVGLNQRFGGQRTNALISAVGELLTRLTQVPERRTWLAARNRGGEFSLLTPGMDRQDAARLVAEISATLENLRLTGAS
;
A
#
# COMPACT_ATOMS: atom_id res chain seq x y z
N GLU A 1 -17.91 40.26 1.75
CA GLU A 1 -16.77 39.70 0.97
C GLU A 1 -16.18 38.45 1.63
N ALA A 2 -15.92 38.40 2.97
CA ALA A 2 -15.33 37.22 3.62
C ALA A 2 -16.19 35.95 3.52
N MET A 3 -17.53 36.08 3.67
CA MET A 3 -18.48 34.94 3.55
C MET A 3 -18.56 34.40 2.13
N VAL A 4 -18.48 35.26 1.09
CA VAL A 4 -18.48 34.85 -0.31
C VAL A 4 -17.21 34.05 -0.61
N ARG A 5 -16.07 34.56 -0.18
CA ARG A 5 -14.78 33.85 -0.31
C ARG A 5 -14.78 32.48 0.41
N GLN A 6 -15.40 32.38 1.58
CA GLN A 6 -15.54 31.13 2.31
C GLN A 6 -16.41 30.14 1.55
N ALA A 7 -17.54 30.58 0.98
CA ALA A 7 -18.41 29.73 0.16
C ALA A 7 -17.72 29.25 -1.13
N GLU A 8 -16.98 30.12 -1.80
CA GLU A 8 -16.17 29.76 -2.97
C GLU A 8 -15.03 28.79 -2.64
N ALA A 9 -14.37 28.98 -1.49
CA ALA A 9 -13.31 28.08 -1.02
C ALA A 9 -13.85 26.67 -0.72
N ILE A 10 -15.04 26.55 -0.12
CA ILE A 10 -15.71 25.26 0.13
C ILE A 10 -15.93 24.51 -1.20
N SER A 11 -16.36 25.20 -2.27
CA SER A 11 -16.56 24.58 -3.59
C SER A 11 -15.27 24.03 -4.19
N LYS A 12 -14.12 24.60 -3.81
CA LYS A 12 -12.76 24.15 -4.18
C LYS A 12 -12.14 23.16 -3.19
N ARG A 13 -12.92 22.68 -2.19
CA ARG A 13 -12.46 21.85 -1.07
C ARG A 13 -11.41 22.50 -0.17
N GLU A 14 -11.36 23.83 -0.14
CA GLU A 14 -10.54 24.62 0.77
C GLU A 14 -11.38 25.02 1.97
N PHE A 15 -11.13 24.40 3.13
CA PHE A 15 -11.93 24.62 4.34
C PHE A 15 -11.38 25.80 5.14
N LEU A 16 -11.74 27.03 4.72
CA LEU A 16 -11.31 28.26 5.36
C LEU A 16 -12.35 28.72 6.39
N SER A 17 -11.93 28.94 7.63
CA SER A 17 -12.75 29.57 8.66
C SER A 17 -12.54 31.07 8.69
N VAL A 18 -13.57 31.86 8.98
CA VAL A 18 -13.45 33.31 9.14
C VAL A 18 -12.95 33.63 10.56
N PRO A 19 -11.70 34.10 10.71
CA PRO A 19 -11.09 34.30 12.03
C PRO A 19 -11.58 35.54 12.76
N ARG A 20 -12.06 36.57 12.04
CA ARG A 20 -12.54 37.83 12.61
C ARG A 20 -14.05 37.86 12.65
N LEU A 21 -14.60 37.89 13.87
CA LEU A 21 -16.03 37.99 14.08
C LEU A 21 -16.53 39.43 13.90
N PRO A 22 -17.66 39.65 13.21
CA PRO A 22 -18.29 40.96 13.08
C PRO A 22 -18.73 41.50 14.44
N ARG A 23 -18.86 42.83 14.51
CA ARG A 23 -19.30 43.51 15.76
C ARG A 23 -20.79 43.41 16.03
N THR A 24 -21.62 43.24 15.00
CA THR A 24 -23.06 43.11 15.13
C THR A 24 -23.48 41.71 15.57
N PRO A 25 -24.35 41.55 16.55
CA PRO A 25 -24.74 40.23 17.09
C PRO A 25 -25.33 39.28 16.06
N GLU A 26 -26.12 39.78 15.12
CA GLU A 26 -26.77 39.00 14.06
C GLU A 26 -25.71 38.41 13.11
N LEU A 27 -24.80 39.24 12.63
CA LEU A 27 -23.73 38.82 11.74
C LEU A 27 -22.73 37.86 12.44
N LYS A 28 -22.48 38.07 13.74
CA LYS A 28 -21.67 37.18 14.54
C LYS A 28 -22.24 35.76 14.58
N ARG A 29 -23.57 35.63 14.80
CA ARG A 29 -24.27 34.33 14.80
C ARG A 29 -24.15 33.63 13.47
N VAL A 30 -24.32 34.33 12.36
CA VAL A 30 -24.18 33.76 11.01
C VAL A 30 -22.76 33.27 10.76
N VAL A 31 -21.73 34.06 11.10
CA VAL A 31 -20.33 33.65 10.91
C VAL A 31 -20.00 32.44 11.76
N LEU A 32 -20.46 32.38 13.01
CA LEU A 32 -20.25 31.23 13.87
C LEU A 32 -20.92 29.96 13.30
N ALA A 33 -22.17 30.08 12.83
CA ALA A 33 -22.87 28.96 12.21
C ALA A 33 -22.14 28.47 10.92
N MET A 34 -21.64 29.39 10.08
CA MET A 34 -20.86 29.04 8.91
C MET A 34 -19.53 28.35 9.28
N ASN A 35 -18.81 28.87 10.27
CA ASN A 35 -17.59 28.24 10.73
C ASN A 35 -17.85 26.82 11.27
N GLN A 36 -18.91 26.62 12.05
CA GLN A 36 -19.32 25.30 12.51
C GLN A 36 -19.65 24.35 11.35
N MET A 37 -20.31 24.86 10.31
CA MET A 37 -20.61 24.07 9.10
C MET A 37 -19.31 23.67 8.38
N VAL A 38 -18.36 24.59 8.23
CA VAL A 38 -17.05 24.31 7.64
C VAL A 38 -16.30 23.22 8.41
N GLU A 39 -16.27 23.32 9.73
CA GLU A 39 -15.62 22.30 10.57
C GLU A 39 -16.30 20.93 10.45
N LYS A 40 -17.63 20.88 10.40
CA LYS A 40 -18.35 19.63 10.15
C LYS A 40 -18.05 19.04 8.78
N LEU A 41 -18.04 19.86 7.73
CA LEU A 41 -17.69 19.42 6.39
C LEU A 41 -16.27 18.87 6.34
N LYS A 42 -15.31 19.58 6.92
CA LYS A 42 -13.92 19.13 7.01
C LYS A 42 -13.80 17.78 7.71
N ALA A 43 -14.50 17.59 8.83
CA ALA A 43 -14.52 16.32 9.55
C ALA A 43 -15.09 15.18 8.69
N LEU A 44 -16.22 15.40 8.00
CA LEU A 44 -16.83 14.42 7.10
C LEU A 44 -15.91 14.04 5.93
N PHE A 45 -15.25 15.02 5.30
CA PHE A 45 -14.30 14.73 4.21
C PHE A 45 -13.08 13.95 4.71
N THR A 46 -12.57 14.26 5.90
CA THR A 46 -11.46 13.52 6.52
C THR A 46 -11.87 12.08 6.85
N GLU A 47 -13.06 11.88 7.39
CA GLU A 47 -13.61 10.57 7.69
C GLU A 47 -13.79 9.74 6.42
N GLU A 48 -14.37 10.33 5.37
CA GLU A 48 -14.57 9.64 4.08
C GLU A 48 -13.23 9.29 3.40
N ALA A 49 -12.25 10.20 3.42
CA ALA A 49 -10.90 9.91 2.91
C ALA A 49 -10.24 8.76 3.68
N THR A 50 -10.36 8.74 5.00
CA THR A 50 -9.84 7.67 5.85
C THR A 50 -10.54 6.33 5.57
N ARG A 51 -11.86 6.36 5.39
CA ARG A 51 -12.66 5.18 5.05
C ARG A 51 -12.28 4.64 3.66
N SER A 52 -12.17 5.51 2.68
CA SER A 52 -11.76 5.14 1.32
C SER A 52 -10.37 4.53 1.30
N GLU A 53 -9.40 5.10 2.03
CA GLU A 53 -8.05 4.55 2.13
C GLU A 53 -8.04 3.18 2.83
N LYS A 54 -8.82 3.00 3.91
CA LYS A 54 -8.96 1.69 4.55
C LYS A 54 -9.51 0.63 3.59
N LEU A 55 -10.54 0.97 2.81
CA LEU A 55 -11.11 0.07 1.81
C LEU A 55 -10.10 -0.26 0.71
N ARG A 56 -9.31 0.73 0.27
CA ARG A 56 -8.25 0.54 -0.71
C ARG A 56 -7.18 -0.42 -0.19
N VAL A 57 -6.69 -0.21 1.02
CA VAL A 57 -5.72 -1.10 1.67
C VAL A 57 -6.28 -2.52 1.80
N GLN A 58 -7.50 -2.68 2.29
CA GLN A 58 -8.15 -3.99 2.41
C GLN A 58 -8.36 -4.69 1.06
N SER A 59 -8.59 -3.91 -0.01
CA SER A 59 -8.81 -4.47 -1.36
C SER A 59 -7.53 -4.89 -2.08
N TYR A 60 -6.38 -4.26 -1.78
CA TYR A 60 -5.15 -4.41 -2.55
C TYR A 60 -3.93 -4.91 -1.77
N GLN A 61 -4.02 -5.01 -0.46
CA GLN A 61 -2.91 -5.47 0.38
C GLN A 61 -3.24 -6.79 1.10
N ASP A 62 -2.20 -7.58 1.35
CA ASP A 62 -2.25 -8.75 2.22
C ASP A 62 -2.10 -8.31 3.68
N SER A 63 -3.03 -8.69 4.53
CA SER A 63 -3.12 -8.23 5.92
C SER A 63 -1.98 -8.70 6.82
N LEU A 64 -1.31 -9.81 6.46
CA LEU A 64 -0.22 -10.37 7.27
C LEU A 64 1.13 -9.74 6.92
N THR A 65 1.40 -9.50 5.64
CA THR A 65 2.71 -9.06 5.15
C THR A 65 2.75 -7.60 4.74
N GLY A 66 1.59 -6.96 4.51
CA GLY A 66 1.51 -5.60 3.96
C GLY A 66 1.87 -5.50 2.47
N LEU A 67 2.32 -6.59 1.86
CA LEU A 67 2.57 -6.64 0.41
C LEU A 67 1.26 -6.48 -0.38
N ALA A 68 1.37 -6.25 -1.68
CA ALA A 68 0.22 -6.38 -2.56
C ALA A 68 -0.41 -7.77 -2.42
N ASN A 69 -1.73 -7.85 -2.53
CA ASN A 69 -2.41 -9.14 -2.60
C ASN A 69 -2.46 -9.65 -4.05
N ARG A 70 -2.92 -10.89 -4.22
CA ARG A 70 -3.08 -11.53 -5.53
C ARG A 70 -3.87 -10.69 -6.51
N ARG A 71 -4.98 -10.08 -6.07
CA ARG A 71 -5.84 -9.26 -6.93
C ARG A 71 -5.09 -8.08 -7.52
N PHE A 72 -4.34 -7.34 -6.70
CA PHE A 72 -3.57 -6.20 -7.18
C PHE A 72 -2.44 -6.61 -8.13
N LEU A 73 -1.80 -7.76 -7.87
CA LEU A 73 -0.80 -8.32 -8.78
C LEU A 73 -1.42 -8.63 -10.15
N ASP A 74 -2.56 -9.33 -10.17
CA ASP A 74 -3.23 -9.72 -11.41
C ASP A 74 -3.65 -8.48 -12.24
N GLU A 75 -4.17 -7.42 -11.60
CA GLU A 75 -4.49 -6.15 -12.25
C GLU A 75 -3.23 -5.49 -12.84
N ARG A 76 -2.13 -5.41 -12.09
CA ARG A 76 -0.86 -4.81 -12.56
C ARG A 76 -0.18 -5.62 -13.65
N LEU A 77 -0.26 -6.93 -13.57
CA LEU A 77 0.28 -7.80 -14.60
C LEU A 77 -0.53 -7.64 -15.91
N ALA A 78 -1.84 -7.57 -15.81
CA ALA A 78 -2.71 -7.32 -16.96
C ALA A 78 -2.40 -5.96 -17.61
N ASP A 79 -2.27 -4.89 -16.83
CA ASP A 79 -1.88 -3.57 -17.31
C ASP A 79 -0.54 -3.64 -18.06
N HIS A 80 0.45 -4.34 -17.51
CA HIS A 80 1.78 -4.47 -18.10
C HIS A 80 1.74 -5.23 -19.44
N LEU A 81 0.91 -6.27 -19.54
CA LEU A 81 0.76 -7.07 -20.75
C LEU A 81 -0.07 -6.38 -21.85
N LEU A 82 -1.00 -5.48 -21.46
CA LEU A 82 -1.89 -4.78 -22.40
C LEU A 82 -1.24 -3.55 -23.06
N VAL A 83 -0.19 -2.99 -22.46
CA VAL A 83 0.49 -1.77 -22.99
C VAL A 83 1.25 -2.02 -24.30
N GLY A 84 1.20 -3.23 -24.88
CA GLY A 84 1.61 -3.53 -26.26
C GLY A 84 3.09 -3.32 -26.55
N GLU A 85 3.47 -3.21 -27.82
CA GLU A 85 4.83 -3.24 -28.39
C GLU A 85 5.90 -2.29 -27.82
N GLN A 86 5.56 -1.45 -26.83
CA GLN A 86 6.49 -0.56 -26.12
C GLN A 86 6.74 -0.99 -24.65
N SER A 87 6.14 -2.10 -24.19
CA SER A 87 6.43 -2.56 -22.85
C SER A 87 7.83 -3.19 -22.82
N SER A 88 8.68 -2.65 -21.94
CA SER A 88 9.97 -3.24 -21.66
C SER A 88 9.80 -4.69 -21.19
N ASP A 89 10.63 -5.59 -21.68
CA ASP A 89 10.73 -6.94 -21.16
C ASP A 89 10.80 -6.91 -19.62
N GLY A 90 10.33 -7.96 -18.99
CA GLY A 90 10.34 -8.04 -17.54
C GLY A 90 10.21 -9.50 -17.08
N HIS A 91 10.29 -9.68 -15.78
CA HIS A 91 10.21 -11.03 -15.20
C HIS A 91 9.15 -11.05 -14.09
N LEU A 92 8.46 -12.18 -13.98
CA LEU A 92 7.65 -12.53 -12.84
C LEU A 92 8.36 -13.66 -12.08
N LEU A 93 8.98 -13.31 -10.97
CA LEU A 93 9.64 -14.27 -10.09
C LEU A 93 8.61 -14.81 -9.09
N MET A 94 8.58 -16.12 -8.88
CA MET A 94 7.71 -16.76 -7.92
C MET A 94 8.53 -17.44 -6.83
N LEU A 95 8.16 -17.17 -5.57
CA LEU A 95 8.76 -17.77 -4.39
C LEU A 95 7.69 -18.56 -3.66
N ARG A 96 8.06 -19.72 -3.11
CA ARG A 96 7.17 -20.54 -2.31
C ARG A 96 7.86 -21.09 -1.08
N ILE A 97 7.25 -20.92 0.08
CA ILE A 97 7.62 -21.63 1.30
C ILE A 97 7.08 -23.06 1.16
N ASN A 98 7.99 -24.03 1.08
CA ASN A 98 7.62 -25.44 0.98
C ASN A 98 7.11 -25.97 2.32
N ASP A 99 6.20 -26.93 2.28
CA ASP A 99 5.64 -27.63 3.44
C ASP A 99 5.08 -26.69 4.54
N LEU A 100 4.34 -25.66 4.13
CA LEU A 100 3.76 -24.68 5.07
C LEU A 100 2.84 -25.37 6.09
N VAL A 101 2.14 -26.44 5.69
CA VAL A 101 1.27 -27.22 6.57
C VAL A 101 2.12 -27.93 7.64
N GLY A 102 3.20 -28.58 7.25
CA GLY A 102 4.10 -29.25 8.20
C GLY A 102 4.81 -28.28 9.13
N LEU A 103 5.20 -27.09 8.61
CA LEU A 103 5.73 -26.01 9.45
C LEU A 103 4.71 -25.54 10.50
N ASN A 104 3.47 -25.36 10.09
CA ASN A 104 2.40 -24.95 11.00
C ASN A 104 2.10 -26.00 12.07
N GLN A 105 2.13 -27.29 11.71
CA GLN A 105 1.94 -28.40 12.65
C GLN A 105 3.09 -28.52 13.66
N ARG A 106 4.35 -28.31 13.21
CA ARG A 106 5.55 -28.45 14.06
C ARG A 106 5.80 -27.23 14.95
N PHE A 107 5.61 -26.03 14.44
CA PHE A 107 6.03 -24.79 15.11
C PHE A 107 4.85 -23.90 15.52
N GLY A 108 3.62 -24.23 15.10
CA GLY A 108 2.41 -23.47 15.38
C GLY A 108 2.23 -22.26 14.46
N GLY A 109 1.00 -21.74 14.43
CA GLY A 109 0.59 -20.67 13.51
C GLY A 109 1.34 -19.37 13.73
N GLN A 110 1.69 -19.02 14.96
CA GLN A 110 2.38 -17.77 15.26
C GLN A 110 3.80 -17.73 14.67
N ARG A 111 4.57 -18.80 14.81
CA ARG A 111 5.92 -18.88 14.22
C ARG A 111 5.87 -18.98 12.69
N THR A 112 4.91 -19.70 12.17
CA THR A 112 4.68 -19.79 10.72
C THR A 112 4.31 -18.43 10.14
N ASN A 113 3.45 -17.66 10.80
CA ASN A 113 3.11 -16.30 10.40
C ASN A 113 4.32 -15.36 10.47
N ALA A 114 5.16 -15.49 11.51
CA ALA A 114 6.39 -14.71 11.63
C ALA A 114 7.36 -14.99 10.47
N LEU A 115 7.49 -16.26 10.02
CA LEU A 115 8.28 -16.61 8.84
C LEU A 115 7.71 -15.96 7.57
N ILE A 116 6.40 -16.05 7.38
CA ILE A 116 5.71 -15.42 6.23
C ILE A 116 5.95 -13.91 6.23
N SER A 117 5.82 -13.26 7.40
CA SER A 117 6.06 -11.81 7.55
C SER A 117 7.52 -11.45 7.26
N ALA A 118 8.49 -12.25 7.71
CA ALA A 118 9.91 -12.03 7.44
C ALA A 118 10.24 -12.09 5.93
N VAL A 119 9.62 -13.03 5.20
CA VAL A 119 9.72 -13.07 3.73
C VAL A 119 9.08 -11.82 3.11
N GLY A 120 7.93 -11.38 3.61
CA GLY A 120 7.27 -10.15 3.18
C GLY A 120 8.14 -8.92 3.38
N GLU A 121 8.79 -8.78 4.53
CA GLU A 121 9.74 -7.69 4.84
C GLU A 121 10.96 -7.70 3.92
N LEU A 122 11.51 -8.88 3.62
CA LEU A 122 12.60 -9.02 2.65
C LEU A 122 12.19 -8.48 1.28
N LEU A 123 11.04 -8.91 0.75
CA LEU A 123 10.54 -8.46 -0.54
C LEU A 123 10.21 -6.96 -0.55
N THR A 124 9.68 -6.43 0.56
CA THR A 124 9.44 -5.00 0.72
C THR A 124 10.74 -4.21 0.61
N ARG A 125 11.79 -4.61 1.32
CA ARG A 125 13.10 -3.95 1.22
C ARG A 125 13.68 -3.97 -0.19
N LEU A 126 13.49 -5.06 -0.93
CA LEU A 126 13.94 -5.16 -2.32
C LEU A 126 13.22 -4.20 -3.27
N THR A 127 11.97 -3.85 -3.00
CA THR A 127 11.17 -2.96 -3.84
C THR A 127 11.23 -1.49 -3.44
N GLN A 128 11.71 -1.16 -2.23
CA GLN A 128 11.79 0.22 -1.73
C GLN A 128 13.01 1.01 -2.23
N VAL A 129 13.81 0.44 -3.12
CA VAL A 129 14.95 1.13 -3.72
C VAL A 129 14.48 2.04 -4.87
N PRO A 130 14.97 3.29 -4.98
CA PRO A 130 14.50 4.25 -5.99
C PRO A 130 14.53 3.72 -7.44
N GLU A 131 15.52 2.92 -7.79
CA GLU A 131 15.70 2.32 -9.12
C GLU A 131 14.68 1.22 -9.42
N ARG A 132 13.97 0.73 -8.39
CA ARG A 132 13.02 -0.38 -8.45
C ARG A 132 11.57 0.06 -8.21
N ARG A 133 11.24 1.35 -8.43
CA ARG A 133 9.90 1.91 -8.18
C ARG A 133 8.77 1.25 -8.97
N THR A 134 9.10 0.63 -10.10
CA THR A 134 8.14 -0.11 -10.94
C THR A 134 7.95 -1.55 -10.51
N TRP A 135 8.79 -2.05 -9.60
CA TRP A 135 8.69 -3.42 -9.11
C TRP A 135 7.51 -3.58 -8.16
N LEU A 136 6.92 -4.75 -8.19
CA LEU A 136 5.78 -5.05 -7.32
C LEU A 136 5.99 -6.40 -6.63
N ALA A 137 6.06 -6.39 -5.32
CA ALA A 137 6.03 -7.60 -4.51
C ALA A 137 4.59 -7.87 -4.04
N ALA A 138 4.17 -9.12 -4.16
CA ALA A 138 2.84 -9.56 -3.79
C ALA A 138 2.88 -10.90 -3.05
N ARG A 139 1.90 -11.11 -2.18
CA ARG A 139 1.60 -12.42 -1.61
C ARG A 139 0.33 -12.96 -2.27
N ASN A 140 0.43 -14.14 -2.89
CA ASN A 140 -0.69 -14.73 -3.61
C ASN A 140 -1.66 -15.44 -2.65
N ARG A 141 -1.15 -16.42 -1.92
CA ARG A 141 -1.86 -17.19 -0.88
C ARG A 141 -0.87 -18.00 -0.05
N GLY A 142 -1.22 -18.29 1.19
CA GLY A 142 -0.39 -19.15 2.04
C GLY A 142 1.06 -18.68 2.10
N GLY A 143 1.98 -19.51 1.65
CA GLY A 143 3.42 -19.22 1.54
C GLY A 143 3.89 -18.87 0.12
N GLU A 144 3.00 -18.48 -0.78
CA GLU A 144 3.34 -18.14 -2.17
C GLU A 144 3.44 -16.62 -2.36
N PHE A 145 4.57 -16.20 -2.94
CA PHE A 145 4.87 -14.79 -3.22
C PHE A 145 5.25 -14.62 -4.69
N SER A 146 5.06 -13.42 -5.19
CA SER A 146 5.47 -13.01 -6.53
C SER A 146 6.20 -11.69 -6.47
N LEU A 147 7.19 -11.53 -7.34
CA LEU A 147 7.89 -10.28 -7.56
C LEU A 147 7.89 -9.99 -9.06
N LEU A 148 7.14 -8.95 -9.45
CA LEU A 148 7.10 -8.44 -10.81
C LEU A 148 8.20 -7.40 -10.98
N THR A 149 9.06 -7.57 -11.98
CA THR A 149 10.25 -6.75 -12.22
C THR A 149 10.27 -6.26 -13.68
N PRO A 150 9.46 -5.23 -14.01
CA PRO A 150 9.46 -4.64 -15.34
C PRO A 150 10.84 -4.08 -15.71
N GLY A 151 11.26 -4.24 -16.97
CA GLY A 151 12.51 -3.70 -17.49
C GLY A 151 13.78 -4.41 -17.01
N MET A 152 13.67 -5.49 -16.24
CA MET A 152 14.82 -6.28 -15.81
C MET A 152 15.25 -7.26 -16.90
N ASP A 153 16.54 -7.36 -17.17
CA ASP A 153 17.06 -8.36 -18.07
C ASP A 153 17.18 -9.75 -17.39
N ARG A 154 17.39 -10.80 -18.21
CA ARG A 154 17.47 -12.18 -17.74
C ARG A 154 18.66 -12.43 -16.80
N GLN A 155 19.78 -11.76 -17.03
CA GLN A 155 21.00 -11.96 -16.24
C GLN A 155 20.82 -11.35 -14.85
N ASP A 156 20.26 -10.15 -14.77
CA ASP A 156 19.95 -9.49 -13.51
C ASP A 156 18.85 -10.22 -12.73
N ALA A 157 17.85 -10.79 -13.42
CA ALA A 157 16.85 -11.63 -12.81
C ALA A 157 17.47 -12.88 -12.16
N ALA A 158 18.42 -13.53 -12.84
CA ALA A 158 19.11 -14.70 -12.29
C ALA A 158 19.97 -14.33 -11.06
N ARG A 159 20.66 -13.17 -11.08
CA ARG A 159 21.42 -12.67 -9.92
C ARG A 159 20.50 -12.38 -8.74
N LEU A 160 19.36 -11.74 -9.00
CA LEU A 160 18.37 -11.43 -7.96
C LEU A 160 17.81 -12.70 -7.31
N VAL A 161 17.50 -13.73 -8.09
CA VAL A 161 17.07 -15.04 -7.57
C VAL A 161 18.13 -15.65 -6.65
N ALA A 162 19.40 -15.60 -7.05
CA ALA A 162 20.51 -16.10 -6.23
C ALA A 162 20.65 -15.30 -4.92
N GLU A 163 20.54 -13.97 -4.96
CA GLU A 163 20.59 -13.09 -3.79
C GLU A 163 19.45 -13.39 -2.81
N ILE A 164 18.21 -13.50 -3.32
CA ILE A 164 17.04 -13.83 -2.50
C ILE A 164 17.21 -15.21 -1.87
N SER A 165 17.66 -16.20 -2.64
CA SER A 165 17.87 -17.58 -2.15
C SER A 165 18.88 -17.63 -1.01
N ALA A 166 20.04 -16.98 -1.18
CA ALA A 166 21.08 -16.90 -0.14
C ALA A 166 20.56 -16.19 1.13
N THR A 167 19.79 -15.14 0.98
CA THR A 167 19.21 -14.40 2.11
C THR A 167 18.19 -15.26 2.86
N LEU A 168 17.36 -16.03 2.15
CA LEU A 168 16.38 -16.93 2.75
C LEU A 168 17.04 -18.14 3.45
N GLU A 169 18.15 -18.64 2.94
CA GLU A 169 18.93 -19.68 3.61
C GLU A 169 19.50 -19.20 4.94
N ASN A 170 20.01 -17.98 4.99
CA ASN A 170 20.50 -17.36 6.23
C ASN A 170 19.38 -17.14 7.25
N LEU A 171 18.15 -16.81 6.84
CA LEU A 171 16.99 -16.72 7.72
C LEU A 171 16.64 -18.07 8.39
N ARG A 172 16.85 -19.18 7.67
CA ARG A 172 16.66 -20.52 8.24
C ARG A 172 17.65 -20.83 9.36
N LEU A 173 18.89 -20.37 9.24
CA LEU A 173 19.96 -20.64 10.21
C LEU A 173 19.80 -19.84 11.51
N THR A 174 19.25 -18.64 11.43
CA THR A 174 19.04 -17.75 12.59
C THR A 174 17.75 -18.04 13.35
N GLY A 175 16.76 -18.68 12.73
CA GLY A 175 15.48 -19.06 13.35
C GLY A 175 15.45 -20.44 14.02
N ALA A 176 16.57 -21.17 14.00
CA ALA A 176 16.68 -22.54 14.53
C ALA A 176 17.36 -22.59 15.93
N SER A 177 17.43 -21.45 16.65
CA SER A 177 17.95 -21.36 18.03
C SER A 177 16.83 -21.24 19.03
#